data_fa540f1ff78d4f4a8922d561234f667d
#
_entry.id   fa540f1ff78d4f4a8922d561234f667d
#
_cell.length_a   1.000
_cell.length_b   1.000
_cell.length_c   1.000
_cell.angle_alpha   90.00
_cell.angle_beta   90.00
_cell.angle_gamma   90.00
#
_symmetry.space_group_name_H-M   'P 1'
#
loop_
_entity.id
_entity.type
_entity.pdbx_description
1 polymer ?
#
loop_
_entity_poly.entity_id
_entity_poly.type
_entity_poly.pdbx_seq_one_letter_code
_entity_poly.pdbx_strand_id
1 'polypeptide(L)'
;ANAARALGMRVVGFDPHMTIDGAWQLSSDVVKAGSLNELFAASDFISFHVPLNDATRGIFGASALESARRGVVLLNFAREGIVDPQALRQGLESGVIGHYVSDFPSVDLVGNARVIALPHLGASTAEAEENCAVMVADQIRDYLENGNVQNSVNFPNTRMAREGKARLCIANRNRPNMIGQLSHLLGEAGFNIAQMHNASRGELAY
;
A
#
# COMPACT_ATOMS: atom_id res chain seq x y z
N ALA A 1 8.96 -3.89 7.45
CA ALA A 1 9.40 -5.28 7.68
C ALA A 1 10.92 -5.35 7.82
N ASN A 2 11.72 -5.01 6.79
CA ASN A 2 13.17 -5.17 6.79
C ASN A 2 13.88 -4.39 7.92
N ALA A 3 13.44 -3.15 8.22
CA ALA A 3 13.99 -2.37 9.33
C ALA A 3 13.80 -3.05 10.71
N ALA A 4 12.62 -3.64 10.95
CA ALA A 4 12.36 -4.39 12.18
C ALA A 4 13.23 -5.66 12.25
N ARG A 5 13.47 -6.33 11.11
CA ARG A 5 14.42 -7.45 11.04
C ARG A 5 15.86 -7.02 11.38
N ALA A 6 16.29 -5.87 10.87
CA ALA A 6 17.60 -5.32 11.19
C ALA A 6 17.78 -4.99 12.68
N LEU A 7 16.68 -4.71 13.39
CA LEU A 7 16.64 -4.55 14.86
C LEU A 7 16.57 -5.90 15.62
N GLY A 8 16.65 -7.04 14.92
CA GLY A 8 16.60 -8.37 15.53
C GLY A 8 15.19 -8.89 15.86
N MET A 9 14.13 -8.20 15.40
CA MET A 9 12.76 -8.64 15.63
C MET A 9 12.37 -9.78 14.68
N ARG A 10 11.54 -10.71 15.15
CA ARG A 10 10.82 -11.64 14.29
C ARG A 10 9.64 -10.90 13.65
N VAL A 11 9.56 -10.90 12.33
CA VAL A 11 8.53 -10.16 11.60
C VAL A 11 7.52 -11.12 10.98
N VAL A 12 6.25 -10.87 11.24
CA VAL A 12 5.11 -11.56 10.64
C VAL A 12 4.30 -10.52 9.86
N GLY A 13 3.95 -10.82 8.62
CA GLY A 13 3.22 -9.90 7.74
C GLY A 13 1.93 -10.52 7.22
N PHE A 14 0.92 -9.68 7.03
CA PHE A 14 -0.32 -10.02 6.35
C PHE A 14 -0.63 -8.94 5.31
N ASP A 15 -0.64 -9.30 4.03
CA ASP A 15 -1.02 -8.45 2.93
C ASP A 15 -1.72 -9.29 1.84
N PRO A 16 -3.06 -9.16 1.68
CA PRO A 16 -3.80 -9.90 0.67
C PRO A 16 -3.54 -9.42 -0.76
N HIS A 17 -2.91 -8.25 -0.93
CA HIS A 17 -2.61 -7.62 -2.21
C HIS A 17 -1.11 -7.56 -2.51
N MET A 18 -0.31 -8.40 -1.84
CA MET A 18 1.13 -8.47 -2.06
C MET A 18 1.44 -8.72 -3.53
N THR A 19 2.18 -7.80 -4.13
CA THR A 19 2.68 -7.96 -5.49
C THR A 19 3.98 -8.79 -5.51
N ILE A 20 4.31 -9.36 -6.66
CA ILE A 20 5.57 -10.09 -6.83
C ILE A 20 6.76 -9.16 -6.56
N ASP A 21 6.74 -7.94 -7.10
CA ASP A 21 7.80 -6.94 -6.88
C ASP A 21 7.92 -6.54 -5.41
N GLY A 22 6.79 -6.40 -4.71
CA GLY A 22 6.77 -6.15 -3.27
C GLY A 22 7.37 -7.29 -2.46
N ALA A 23 7.07 -8.53 -2.85
CA ALA A 23 7.63 -9.72 -2.19
C ALA A 23 9.16 -9.82 -2.38
N TRP A 24 9.68 -9.45 -3.56
CA TRP A 24 11.13 -9.43 -3.82
C TRP A 24 11.91 -8.41 -2.98
N GLN A 25 11.22 -7.42 -2.42
CA GLN A 25 11.85 -6.41 -1.54
C GLN A 25 11.89 -6.84 -0.07
N LEU A 26 11.18 -7.91 0.29
CA LEU A 26 11.15 -8.42 1.66
C LEU A 26 12.30 -9.40 1.91
N SER A 27 12.83 -9.35 3.14
CA SER A 27 13.72 -10.41 3.63
C SER A 27 12.99 -11.75 3.61
N SER A 28 13.68 -12.82 3.23
CA SER A 28 13.17 -14.20 3.26
C SER A 28 12.75 -14.67 4.66
N ASP A 29 13.21 -13.99 5.70
CA ASP A 29 12.86 -14.30 7.10
C ASP A 29 11.52 -13.69 7.55
N VAL A 30 10.86 -12.91 6.69
CA VAL A 30 9.51 -12.40 6.99
C VAL A 30 8.50 -13.52 6.81
N VAL A 31 7.80 -13.87 7.88
CA VAL A 31 6.82 -14.95 7.88
C VAL A 31 5.46 -14.41 7.46
N LYS A 32 4.78 -15.09 6.55
CA LYS A 32 3.41 -14.75 6.18
C LYS A 32 2.42 -15.30 7.21
N ALA A 33 1.54 -14.45 7.75
CA ALA A 33 0.37 -14.89 8.52
C ALA A 33 -0.73 -15.38 7.58
N GLY A 34 -1.47 -16.40 7.98
CA GLY A 34 -2.62 -16.91 7.24
C GLY A 34 -3.88 -16.06 7.40
N SER A 35 -3.95 -15.27 8.48
CA SER A 35 -5.07 -14.38 8.78
C SER A 35 -4.64 -13.20 9.66
N LEU A 36 -5.51 -12.17 9.74
CA LEU A 36 -5.32 -11.05 10.67
C LEU A 36 -5.35 -11.51 12.14
N ASN A 37 -6.24 -12.44 12.48
CA ASN A 37 -6.32 -12.95 13.86
C ASN A 37 -5.03 -13.67 14.27
N GLU A 38 -4.43 -14.44 13.36
CA GLU A 38 -3.12 -15.06 13.60
C GLU A 38 -2.03 -14.00 13.82
N LEU A 39 -2.03 -12.96 12.99
CA LEU A 39 -1.08 -11.85 13.13
C LEU A 39 -1.26 -11.15 14.48
N PHE A 40 -2.49 -10.82 14.88
CA PHE A 40 -2.77 -10.13 16.14
C PHE A 40 -2.40 -10.99 17.34
N ALA A 41 -2.71 -12.29 17.32
CA ALA A 41 -2.37 -13.21 18.37
C ALA A 41 -0.86 -13.48 18.51
N ALA A 42 -0.10 -13.34 17.44
CA ALA A 42 1.34 -13.64 17.42
C ALA A 42 2.23 -12.43 17.70
N SER A 43 1.68 -11.20 17.73
CA SER A 43 2.46 -9.98 17.70
C SER A 43 2.53 -9.27 19.05
N ASP A 44 3.73 -8.82 19.43
CA ASP A 44 3.97 -7.90 20.55
C ASP A 44 3.88 -6.43 20.10
N PHE A 45 4.20 -6.18 18.81
CA PHE A 45 4.06 -4.89 18.15
C PHE A 45 3.28 -5.07 16.84
N ILE A 46 2.28 -4.22 16.61
CA ILE A 46 1.47 -4.24 15.39
C ILE A 46 1.60 -2.88 14.71
N SER A 47 2.09 -2.87 13.47
CA SER A 47 2.23 -1.66 12.66
C SER A 47 1.31 -1.72 11.45
N PHE A 48 0.50 -0.68 11.26
CA PHE A 48 -0.47 -0.59 10.18
C PHE A 48 0.10 0.20 9.00
N HIS A 49 -0.01 -0.37 7.78
CA HIS A 49 0.49 0.20 6.53
C HIS A 49 -0.55 0.09 5.41
N VAL A 50 -1.83 0.12 5.77
CA VAL A 50 -2.95 -0.05 4.84
C VAL A 50 -3.61 1.29 4.51
N PRO A 51 -4.15 1.50 3.30
CA PRO A 51 -4.99 2.65 3.01
C PRO A 51 -6.30 2.55 3.80
N LEU A 52 -6.93 3.68 4.11
CA LEU A 52 -8.27 3.70 4.71
C LEU A 52 -9.33 3.51 3.63
N ASN A 53 -10.06 2.41 3.71
CA ASN A 53 -11.22 2.09 2.88
C ASN A 53 -12.21 1.25 3.70
N ASP A 54 -13.31 0.79 3.09
CA ASP A 54 -14.35 0.04 3.81
C ASP A 54 -13.83 -1.29 4.39
N ALA A 55 -12.86 -1.93 3.76
CA ALA A 55 -12.27 -3.19 4.23
C ALA A 55 -11.24 -3.02 5.36
N THR A 56 -10.65 -1.83 5.48
CA THR A 56 -9.57 -1.54 6.44
C THR A 56 -10.00 -0.63 7.58
N ARG A 57 -11.17 -0.01 7.48
CA ARG A 57 -11.75 0.80 8.55
C ARG A 57 -12.03 -0.08 9.76
N GLY A 58 -11.47 0.31 10.92
CA GLY A 58 -11.61 -0.45 12.16
C GLY A 58 -11.03 -1.86 12.08
N ILE A 59 -10.03 -2.09 11.23
CA ILE A 59 -9.40 -3.42 11.09
C ILE A 59 -8.85 -3.93 12.42
N PHE A 60 -8.44 -3.02 13.31
CA PHE A 60 -8.20 -3.32 14.71
C PHE A 60 -9.41 -2.84 15.53
N GLY A 61 -10.43 -3.69 15.62
CA GLY A 61 -11.66 -3.48 16.37
C GLY A 61 -11.81 -4.46 17.53
N ALA A 62 -13.04 -4.67 17.98
CA ALA A 62 -13.34 -5.52 19.16
C ALA A 62 -12.79 -6.94 19.01
N SER A 63 -13.01 -7.60 17.86
CA SER A 63 -12.50 -8.96 17.63
C SER A 63 -10.97 -9.04 17.60
N ALA A 64 -10.30 -8.01 17.07
CA ALA A 64 -8.85 -7.91 17.10
C ALA A 64 -8.33 -7.74 18.53
N LEU A 65 -9.04 -6.93 19.35
CA LEU A 65 -8.73 -6.73 20.76
C LEU A 65 -8.83 -8.03 21.57
N GLU A 66 -9.84 -8.87 21.29
CA GLU A 66 -10.01 -10.17 21.94
C GLU A 66 -8.89 -11.16 21.61
N SER A 67 -8.36 -11.11 20.39
CA SER A 67 -7.30 -12.02 19.93
C SER A 67 -5.90 -11.50 20.22
N ALA A 68 -5.73 -10.21 20.46
CA ALA A 68 -4.41 -9.60 20.63
C ALA A 68 -3.75 -10.03 21.95
N ARG A 69 -2.43 -10.09 21.93
CA ARG A 69 -1.64 -10.31 23.13
C ARG A 69 -1.81 -9.18 24.12
N ARG A 70 -1.91 -9.53 25.40
CA ARG A 70 -1.94 -8.53 26.47
C ARG A 70 -0.63 -7.72 26.51
N GLY A 71 -0.74 -6.41 26.53
CA GLY A 71 0.39 -5.49 26.49
C GLY A 71 0.88 -5.16 25.07
N VAL A 72 0.12 -5.55 24.03
CA VAL A 72 0.48 -5.24 22.64
C VAL A 72 0.68 -3.75 22.41
N VAL A 73 1.68 -3.40 21.61
CA VAL A 73 1.94 -2.03 21.20
C VAL A 73 1.40 -1.83 19.77
N LEU A 74 0.52 -0.85 19.61
CA LEU A 74 -0.03 -0.50 18.31
C LEU A 74 0.70 0.72 17.74
N LEU A 75 1.15 0.63 16.48
CA LEU A 75 1.81 1.69 15.72
C LEU A 75 0.94 2.06 14.53
N ASN A 76 0.26 3.20 14.58
CA ASN A 76 -0.61 3.67 13.50
C ASN A 76 -0.07 4.97 12.88
N PHE A 77 0.73 4.79 11.85
CA PHE A 77 1.20 5.86 10.96
C PHE A 77 0.53 5.79 9.57
N ALA A 78 -0.57 5.04 9.47
CA ALA A 78 -1.28 4.87 8.21
C ALA A 78 -2.36 5.94 8.03
N ARG A 79 -3.49 5.80 8.72
CA ARG A 79 -4.63 6.75 8.67
C ARG A 79 -5.44 6.69 9.96
N GLU A 80 -6.09 7.79 10.29
CA GLU A 80 -7.15 7.81 11.28
C GLU A 80 -8.27 6.84 10.89
N GLY A 81 -8.87 6.14 11.86
CA GLY A 81 -9.96 5.18 11.61
C GLY A 81 -9.51 3.76 11.22
N ILE A 82 -8.21 3.49 11.08
CA ILE A 82 -7.68 2.10 10.95
C ILE A 82 -7.86 1.34 12.26
N VAL A 83 -7.62 1.99 13.38
CA VAL A 83 -7.91 1.46 14.72
C VAL A 83 -9.27 2.00 15.15
N ASP A 84 -10.17 1.11 15.57
CA ASP A 84 -11.49 1.52 16.08
C ASP A 84 -11.32 2.30 17.39
N PRO A 85 -11.91 3.52 17.50
CA PRO A 85 -11.70 4.36 18.68
C PRO A 85 -12.26 3.75 19.98
N GLN A 86 -13.34 2.96 19.91
CA GLN A 86 -13.92 2.31 21.08
C GLN A 86 -13.04 1.14 21.53
N ALA A 87 -12.60 0.30 20.62
CA ALA A 87 -11.66 -0.79 20.90
C ALA A 87 -10.33 -0.27 21.46
N LEU A 88 -9.85 0.87 20.93
CA LEU A 88 -8.62 1.50 21.42
C LEU A 88 -8.75 1.94 22.89
N ARG A 89 -9.82 2.66 23.22
CA ARG A 89 -10.08 3.08 24.62
C ARG A 89 -10.19 1.88 25.54
N GLN A 90 -11.04 0.92 25.19
CA GLN A 90 -11.23 -0.30 25.97
C GLN A 90 -9.93 -1.09 26.15
N GLY A 91 -9.11 -1.18 25.10
CA GLY A 91 -7.83 -1.87 25.12
C GLY A 91 -6.79 -1.19 26.02
N LEU A 92 -6.73 0.13 26.00
CA LEU A 92 -5.87 0.92 26.89
C LEU A 92 -6.30 0.79 28.35
N GLU A 93 -7.60 0.88 28.63
CA GLU A 93 -8.15 0.75 29.99
C GLU A 93 -7.93 -0.64 30.56
N SER A 94 -8.21 -1.69 29.79
CA SER A 94 -8.03 -3.09 30.22
C SER A 94 -6.56 -3.53 30.28
N GLY A 95 -5.66 -2.76 29.64
CA GLY A 95 -4.24 -3.09 29.52
C GLY A 95 -3.94 -4.22 28.52
N VAL A 96 -4.88 -4.55 27.63
CA VAL A 96 -4.61 -5.39 26.47
C VAL A 96 -3.73 -4.60 25.50
N ILE A 97 -4.03 -3.32 25.27
CA ILE A 97 -3.13 -2.41 24.57
C ILE A 97 -2.19 -1.79 25.62
N GLY A 98 -0.92 -2.11 25.52
CA GLY A 98 0.12 -1.56 26.40
C GLY A 98 0.44 -0.11 26.04
N HIS A 99 0.65 0.16 24.76
CA HIS A 99 0.87 1.50 24.22
C HIS A 99 0.23 1.67 22.83
N TYR A 100 -0.16 2.91 22.55
CA TYR A 100 -0.59 3.34 21.23
C TYR A 100 0.29 4.49 20.75
N VAL A 101 0.93 4.33 19.61
CA VAL A 101 1.79 5.34 18.98
C VAL A 101 1.15 5.74 17.66
N SER A 102 0.88 7.03 17.47
CA SER A 102 0.21 7.49 16.25
C SER A 102 0.56 8.95 15.94
N ASP A 103 0.56 9.28 14.67
CA ASP A 103 0.61 10.64 14.16
C ASP A 103 -0.78 11.19 13.76
N PHE A 104 -1.84 10.46 14.18
CA PHE A 104 -3.26 10.88 14.13
C PHE A 104 -3.87 10.86 15.55
N PRO A 105 -3.36 11.65 16.50
CA PRO A 105 -3.88 11.62 17.86
C PRO A 105 -5.27 12.23 17.91
N SER A 106 -6.25 11.53 18.49
CA SER A 106 -7.53 12.12 18.84
C SER A 106 -7.40 12.91 20.14
N VAL A 107 -8.19 14.00 20.26
CA VAL A 107 -8.09 14.95 21.38
C VAL A 107 -8.32 14.28 22.75
N ASP A 108 -9.20 13.28 22.80
CA ASP A 108 -9.54 12.53 24.00
C ASP A 108 -8.41 11.58 24.50
N LEU A 109 -7.41 11.33 23.67
CA LEU A 109 -6.26 10.50 24.02
C LEU A 109 -5.02 11.33 24.38
N VAL A 110 -5.04 12.63 24.14
CA VAL A 110 -3.92 13.52 24.49
C VAL A 110 -3.76 13.56 26.02
N GLY A 111 -2.54 13.33 26.48
CA GLY A 111 -2.22 13.27 27.91
C GLY A 111 -2.37 11.90 28.55
N ASN A 112 -2.83 10.88 27.84
CA ASN A 112 -2.80 9.51 28.32
C ASN A 112 -1.35 9.00 28.34
N ALA A 113 -0.85 8.53 29.48
CA ALA A 113 0.53 8.06 29.66
C ALA A 113 0.91 6.86 28.76
N ARG A 114 -0.07 6.14 28.22
CA ARG A 114 0.14 5.01 27.31
C ARG A 114 0.00 5.40 25.83
N VAL A 115 -0.22 6.70 25.53
CA VAL A 115 -0.37 7.19 24.17
C VAL A 115 0.79 8.12 23.83
N ILE A 116 1.50 7.79 22.77
CA ILE A 116 2.55 8.64 22.21
C ILE A 116 1.99 9.27 20.96
N ALA A 117 1.64 10.56 21.05
CA ALA A 117 1.15 11.37 19.96
C ALA A 117 2.32 12.07 19.26
N LEU A 118 2.43 11.90 17.97
CA LEU A 118 3.46 12.51 17.12
C LEU A 118 2.80 13.45 16.11
N PRO A 119 3.52 14.47 15.63
CA PRO A 119 3.04 15.28 14.51
C PRO A 119 3.09 14.47 13.22
N HIS A 120 2.08 14.68 12.34
CA HIS A 120 1.99 14.01 11.05
C HIS A 120 2.93 14.66 10.01
N LEU A 121 4.22 14.41 10.11
CA LEU A 121 5.29 15.03 9.31
C LEU A 121 6.03 14.05 8.40
N GLY A 122 5.58 12.80 8.28
CA GLY A 122 6.31 11.77 7.54
C GLY A 122 6.59 12.09 6.06
N ALA A 123 5.72 12.86 5.42
CA ALA A 123 5.88 13.32 4.03
C ALA A 123 6.40 14.77 3.91
N SER A 124 6.63 15.45 5.03
CA SER A 124 6.98 16.88 5.08
C SER A 124 8.41 17.12 5.57
N THR A 125 9.27 16.12 5.50
CA THR A 125 10.69 16.29 5.72
C THR A 125 11.38 16.67 4.41
N ALA A 126 12.45 17.45 4.46
CA ALA A 126 13.21 17.83 3.26
C ALA A 126 13.66 16.61 2.44
N GLU A 127 14.07 15.53 3.10
CA GLU A 127 14.44 14.27 2.44
C GLU A 127 13.25 13.59 1.75
N ALA A 128 12.05 13.60 2.36
CA ALA A 128 10.87 13.03 1.76
C ALA A 128 10.41 13.82 0.53
N GLU A 129 10.45 15.16 0.60
CA GLU A 129 10.11 16.04 -0.50
C GLU A 129 11.08 15.88 -1.68
N GLU A 130 12.39 15.83 -1.41
CA GLU A 130 13.41 15.59 -2.43
C GLU A 130 13.24 14.22 -3.09
N ASN A 131 13.07 13.16 -2.29
CA ASN A 131 12.85 11.80 -2.81
C ASN A 131 11.57 11.72 -3.65
N CYS A 132 10.49 12.35 -3.21
CA CYS A 132 9.25 12.41 -3.99
C CYS A 132 9.46 13.12 -5.33
N ALA A 133 10.17 14.25 -5.34
CA ALA A 133 10.46 15.01 -6.55
C ALA A 133 11.29 14.18 -7.55
N VAL A 134 12.36 13.52 -7.09
CA VAL A 134 13.19 12.64 -7.91
C VAL A 134 12.37 11.47 -8.48
N MET A 135 11.60 10.79 -7.62
CA MET A 135 10.76 9.65 -8.06
C MET A 135 9.74 10.07 -9.11
N VAL A 136 9.07 11.20 -8.91
CA VAL A 136 8.08 11.71 -9.88
C VAL A 136 8.74 12.09 -11.20
N ALA A 137 9.90 12.75 -11.16
CA ALA A 137 10.66 13.10 -12.36
C ALA A 137 11.06 11.85 -13.15
N ASP A 138 11.56 10.81 -12.49
CA ASP A 138 11.92 9.54 -13.13
C ASP A 138 10.72 8.82 -13.72
N GLN A 139 9.57 8.80 -13.04
CA GLN A 139 8.33 8.19 -13.54
C GLN A 139 7.78 8.95 -14.76
N ILE A 140 7.78 10.28 -14.72
CA ILE A 140 7.35 11.10 -15.87
C ILE A 140 8.30 10.88 -17.05
N ARG A 141 9.60 10.85 -16.83
CA ARG A 141 10.58 10.57 -17.88
C ARG A 141 10.33 9.20 -18.51
N ASP A 142 10.18 8.16 -17.70
CA ASP A 142 9.91 6.79 -18.20
C ASP A 142 8.59 6.72 -18.99
N TYR A 143 7.56 7.45 -18.55
CA TYR A 143 6.32 7.58 -19.29
C TYR A 143 6.51 8.29 -20.65
N LEU A 144 7.18 9.43 -20.66
CA LEU A 144 7.38 10.22 -21.89
C LEU A 144 8.31 9.52 -22.87
N GLU A 145 9.36 8.86 -22.41
CA GLU A 145 10.34 8.20 -23.26
C GLU A 145 9.90 6.80 -23.69
N ASN A 146 9.28 6.06 -22.80
CA ASN A 146 8.99 4.64 -22.96
C ASN A 146 7.50 4.29 -22.92
N GLY A 147 6.61 5.19 -22.52
CA GLY A 147 5.18 4.90 -22.34
C GLY A 147 4.88 3.94 -21.18
N ASN A 148 5.78 3.76 -20.23
CA ASN A 148 5.53 2.95 -19.05
C ASN A 148 4.73 3.75 -18.02
N VAL A 149 3.74 3.12 -17.40
CA VAL A 149 2.92 3.71 -16.33
C VAL A 149 3.28 3.05 -15.01
N GLN A 150 3.74 3.84 -14.03
CA GLN A 150 4.06 3.39 -12.68
C GLN A 150 3.39 4.29 -11.66
N ASN A 151 2.85 3.70 -10.60
CA ASN A 151 2.24 4.40 -9.46
C ASN A 151 1.16 5.43 -9.82
N SER A 152 0.52 5.27 -10.97
CA SER A 152 -0.57 6.14 -11.38
C SER A 152 -1.79 5.95 -10.47
N VAL A 153 -2.48 7.05 -10.15
CA VAL A 153 -3.69 7.01 -9.31
C VAL A 153 -4.85 6.36 -10.05
N ASN A 154 -4.95 6.57 -11.35
CA ASN A 154 -6.10 6.21 -12.19
C ASN A 154 -5.81 5.14 -13.25
N PHE A 155 -4.58 5.02 -13.72
CA PHE A 155 -4.20 3.99 -14.68
C PHE A 155 -3.56 2.76 -14.01
N PRO A 156 -3.65 1.58 -14.61
CA PRO A 156 -2.95 0.39 -14.14
C PRO A 156 -1.45 0.55 -14.33
N ASN A 157 -0.65 -0.09 -13.49
CA ASN A 157 0.77 -0.22 -13.75
C ASN A 157 0.98 -1.04 -15.03
N THR A 158 1.73 -0.48 -15.96
CA THR A 158 1.94 -1.04 -17.29
C THR A 158 3.39 -0.84 -17.69
N ARG A 159 4.10 -1.93 -17.89
CA ARG A 159 5.51 -1.89 -18.30
C ARG A 159 5.74 -2.86 -19.45
N MET A 160 6.41 -2.38 -20.46
CA MET A 160 6.82 -3.20 -21.60
C MET A 160 8.20 -2.72 -22.08
N ALA A 161 9.11 -3.62 -22.34
CA ALA A 161 10.41 -3.26 -22.92
C ALA A 161 10.21 -2.54 -24.27
N ARG A 162 11.03 -1.51 -24.54
CA ARG A 162 10.96 -0.79 -25.78
C ARG A 162 11.74 -1.56 -26.84
N GLU A 163 11.03 -2.42 -27.56
CA GLU A 163 11.52 -3.16 -28.69
C GLU A 163 10.83 -2.64 -29.96
N GLY A 164 11.52 -2.59 -31.05
CA GLY A 164 10.96 -2.13 -32.33
C GLY A 164 11.13 -0.63 -32.59
N LYS A 165 10.66 -0.22 -33.78
CA LYS A 165 10.88 1.13 -34.32
C LYS A 165 9.95 2.19 -33.72
N ALA A 166 8.77 1.80 -33.27
CA ALA A 166 7.77 2.69 -32.72
C ALA A 166 6.97 2.00 -31.60
N ARG A 167 6.49 2.79 -30.66
CA ARG A 167 5.54 2.40 -29.63
C ARG A 167 4.32 3.33 -29.74
N LEU A 168 3.15 2.73 -29.77
CA LEU A 168 1.88 3.42 -29.67
C LEU A 168 1.31 3.21 -28.28
N CYS A 169 1.02 4.30 -27.58
CA CYS A 169 0.43 4.32 -26.25
C CYS A 169 -0.99 4.85 -26.36
N ILE A 170 -1.98 4.09 -25.91
CA ILE A 170 -3.39 4.43 -26.08
C ILE A 170 -4.09 4.37 -24.72
N ALA A 171 -4.50 5.53 -24.22
CA ALA A 171 -5.38 5.64 -23.08
C ALA A 171 -6.84 5.62 -23.54
N ASN A 172 -7.64 4.70 -23.03
CA ASN A 172 -9.04 4.56 -23.44
C ASN A 172 -9.95 4.18 -22.28
N ARG A 173 -11.27 4.28 -22.49
CA ARG A 173 -12.24 3.73 -21.56
C ARG A 173 -12.25 2.20 -21.66
N ASN A 174 -12.27 1.54 -20.52
CA ASN A 174 -12.36 0.07 -20.43
C ASN A 174 -13.76 -0.39 -20.88
N ARG A 175 -13.93 -0.67 -22.14
CA ARG A 175 -15.17 -1.11 -22.76
C ARG A 175 -14.93 -2.38 -23.58
N PRO A 176 -15.97 -3.23 -23.77
CA PRO A 176 -15.87 -4.40 -24.64
C PRO A 176 -15.40 -4.05 -26.05
N ASN A 177 -14.63 -4.94 -26.67
CA ASN A 177 -14.14 -4.86 -28.04
C ASN A 177 -13.17 -3.71 -28.36
N MET A 178 -12.59 -3.02 -27.39
CA MET A 178 -11.58 -1.96 -27.67
C MET A 178 -10.32 -2.52 -28.32
N ILE A 179 -9.78 -3.62 -27.81
CA ILE A 179 -8.59 -4.28 -28.39
C ILE A 179 -8.88 -4.74 -29.82
N GLY A 180 -10.05 -5.32 -30.07
CA GLY A 180 -10.45 -5.76 -31.42
C GLY A 180 -10.48 -4.60 -32.43
N GLN A 181 -11.07 -3.47 -32.04
CA GLN A 181 -11.14 -2.28 -32.89
C GLN A 181 -9.74 -1.70 -33.15
N LEU A 182 -8.90 -1.58 -32.12
CA LEU A 182 -7.54 -1.05 -32.25
C LEU A 182 -6.67 -1.93 -33.14
N SER A 183 -6.70 -3.24 -32.96
CA SER A 183 -5.91 -4.17 -33.77
C SER A 183 -6.39 -4.19 -35.22
N HIS A 184 -7.70 -4.08 -35.46
CA HIS A 184 -8.25 -4.00 -36.81
C HIS A 184 -7.78 -2.73 -37.54
N LEU A 185 -7.92 -1.57 -36.92
CA LEU A 185 -7.48 -0.28 -37.48
C LEU A 185 -5.99 -0.26 -37.79
N LEU A 186 -5.16 -0.81 -36.90
CA LEU A 186 -3.71 -0.89 -37.11
C LEU A 186 -3.38 -1.83 -38.31
N GLY A 187 -4.07 -2.98 -38.38
CA GLY A 187 -3.91 -3.91 -39.49
C GLY A 187 -4.31 -3.32 -40.86
N GLU A 188 -5.46 -2.62 -40.93
CA GLU A 188 -5.90 -1.91 -42.15
C GLU A 188 -4.91 -0.80 -42.55
N ALA A 189 -4.28 -0.14 -41.56
CA ALA A 189 -3.25 0.87 -41.84
C ALA A 189 -1.88 0.26 -42.19
N GLY A 190 -1.77 -1.05 -42.31
CA GLY A 190 -0.54 -1.76 -42.69
C GLY A 190 0.50 -1.91 -41.58
N PHE A 191 0.12 -1.69 -40.33
CA PHE A 191 1.03 -1.89 -39.21
C PHE A 191 0.99 -3.33 -38.68
N ASN A 192 2.17 -3.90 -38.49
CA ASN A 192 2.31 -5.18 -37.79
C ASN A 192 2.53 -4.94 -36.29
N ILE A 193 1.74 -5.61 -35.45
CA ILE A 193 1.84 -5.55 -34.00
C ILE A 193 2.82 -6.63 -33.56
N ALA A 194 4.03 -6.25 -33.15
CA ALA A 194 5.03 -7.17 -32.65
C ALA A 194 4.74 -7.59 -31.21
N GLN A 195 4.35 -6.61 -30.38
CA GLN A 195 3.97 -6.82 -28.98
C GLN A 195 2.78 -5.92 -28.65
N MET A 196 1.89 -6.43 -27.79
CA MET A 196 0.77 -5.67 -27.25
C MET A 196 0.64 -5.98 -25.78
N HIS A 197 0.51 -4.95 -24.96
CA HIS A 197 0.15 -5.05 -23.57
C HIS A 197 -1.09 -4.19 -23.32
N ASN A 198 -2.09 -4.75 -22.68
CA ASN A 198 -3.27 -4.01 -22.29
C ASN A 198 -3.59 -4.35 -20.82
N ALA A 199 -3.77 -3.33 -20.02
CA ALA A 199 -4.22 -3.47 -18.64
C ALA A 199 -5.32 -2.46 -18.35
N SER A 200 -6.20 -2.77 -17.41
CA SER A 200 -7.28 -1.88 -17.02
C SER A 200 -7.35 -1.72 -15.50
N ARG A 201 -7.83 -0.54 -15.08
CA ARG A 201 -8.12 -0.23 -13.68
C ARG A 201 -9.45 0.54 -13.63
N GLY A 202 -10.50 -0.12 -13.15
CA GLY A 202 -11.84 0.46 -13.15
C GLY A 202 -12.29 0.79 -14.59
N GLU A 203 -12.63 2.04 -14.82
CA GLU A 203 -13.15 2.51 -16.12
C GLU A 203 -12.07 2.87 -17.16
N LEU A 204 -10.82 2.83 -16.78
CA LEU A 204 -9.71 3.20 -17.67
C LEU A 204 -8.86 2.00 -18.02
N ALA A 205 -8.38 2.00 -19.27
CA ALA A 205 -7.43 1.04 -19.83
C ALA A 205 -6.27 1.77 -20.52
N TYR A 206 -5.14 1.09 -20.56
CA TYR A 206 -3.92 1.57 -21.20
C TYR A 206 -3.19 0.40 -21.84
#